data_546fadfada9a9a52f6a7c0a1dbeb4a66
#
_entry.id   546fadfada9a9a52f6a7c0a1dbeb4a66
#
_cell.length_a   1.000
_cell.length_b   1.000
_cell.length_c   1.000
_cell.angle_alpha   90.00
_cell.angle_beta   90.00
_cell.angle_gamma   90.00
#
_symmetry.space_group_name_H-M   'P 1'
#
loop_
_entity.id
_entity.type
_entity.pdbx_description
1 polymer ?
#
loop_
_entity_poly.entity_id
_entity_poly.type
_entity_poly.pdbx_seq_one_letter_code
_entity_poly.pdbx_strand_id
1 'polypeptide(L)'
;HMIALTDLAQLDEVVAADPQARFLVQTSVFPSWDWLAAHPDDQFRYADGSVETSIPLASVSSRQWRVDYGEQLRNLVRNILSHSNGDRVVGMLIGYMTSGEWFYWGTNERKYSDYSPVNVAAFRAWLAHKYSTDAALQAAWHEPSVTLPTAQIPTPAERDATHAFDLRDPSTSDQKTIDYYRFMADEIIDAQEHFREIVREETAGRWLTLHYFGYGYELSDYPFRANYGGHMAYARRSFGSPTLDMAAGPYSYYWRGPGQPGTSHTTQHSWALYNQLYWHEDDTRPTELPTLIQLARRNAARQL
;
A
#
# COMPACT_ATOMS: atom_id res chain seq x y z
N HIS A 1 -3.06 8.21 20.99
CA HIS A 1 -1.65 7.93 20.71
C HIS A 1 -1.53 6.89 19.60
N MET A 2 -0.66 7.11 18.62
CA MET A 2 -0.25 6.08 17.67
C MET A 2 1.02 5.41 18.18
N ILE A 3 1.05 4.09 18.21
CA ILE A 3 2.17 3.30 18.69
C ILE A 3 2.57 2.28 17.63
N ALA A 4 3.84 2.35 17.18
CA ALA A 4 4.45 1.25 16.43
C ALA A 4 4.73 0.11 17.42
N LEU A 5 3.85 -0.88 17.46
CA LEU A 5 3.85 -1.91 18.49
C LEU A 5 4.93 -2.95 18.19
N THR A 6 5.95 -3.00 19.04
CA THR A 6 6.97 -4.04 19.03
C THR A 6 6.86 -4.97 20.24
N ASP A 7 6.25 -4.48 21.34
CA ASP A 7 6.00 -5.22 22.58
C ASP A 7 4.69 -4.71 23.21
N LEU A 8 3.91 -5.60 23.79
CA LEU A 8 2.67 -5.25 24.50
C LEU A 8 2.92 -4.41 25.76
N ALA A 9 4.10 -4.52 26.39
CA ALA A 9 4.50 -3.68 27.51
C ALA A 9 4.43 -2.17 27.20
N GLN A 10 4.58 -1.78 25.94
CA GLN A 10 4.44 -0.38 25.51
C GLN A 10 3.05 0.21 25.84
N LEU A 11 2.00 -0.63 25.83
CA LEU A 11 0.67 -0.19 26.24
C LEU A 11 0.64 0.20 27.72
N ASP A 12 1.34 -0.55 28.57
CA ASP A 12 1.41 -0.28 30.02
C ASP A 12 2.22 0.99 30.30
N GLU A 13 3.34 1.17 29.61
CA GLU A 13 4.20 2.35 29.75
C GLU A 13 3.43 3.65 29.43
N VAL A 14 2.67 3.66 28.33
CA VAL A 14 1.90 4.84 27.95
C VAL A 14 0.73 5.06 28.89
N VAL A 15 0.02 4.02 29.33
CA VAL A 15 -1.07 4.14 30.31
C VAL A 15 -0.57 4.62 31.67
N ALA A 16 0.64 4.22 32.07
CA ALA A 16 1.27 4.73 33.30
C ALA A 16 1.52 6.26 33.23
N ALA A 17 1.87 6.76 32.04
CA ALA A 17 2.10 8.20 31.80
C ALA A 17 0.80 8.98 31.55
N ASP A 18 -0.16 8.37 30.84
CA ASP A 18 -1.47 8.92 30.52
C ASP A 18 -2.58 7.88 30.76
N PRO A 19 -3.20 7.88 31.95
CA PRO A 19 -4.26 6.94 32.28
C PRO A 19 -5.51 7.00 31.39
N GLN A 20 -5.68 8.05 30.58
CA GLN A 20 -6.77 8.21 29.65
C GLN A 20 -6.39 7.86 28.20
N ALA A 21 -5.17 7.42 27.95
CA ALA A 21 -4.67 7.10 26.61
C ALA A 21 -5.59 6.11 25.88
N ARG A 22 -5.80 6.36 24.60
CA ARG A 22 -6.36 5.44 23.62
C ARG A 22 -5.33 5.24 22.51
N PHE A 23 -5.31 4.06 21.91
CA PHE A 23 -4.25 3.67 20.99
C PHE A 23 -4.77 3.35 19.59
N LEU A 24 -4.10 3.91 18.60
CA LEU A 24 -4.00 3.32 17.27
C LEU A 24 -2.69 2.54 17.23
N VAL A 25 -2.76 1.26 17.02
CA VAL A 25 -1.59 0.38 16.92
C VAL A 25 -1.12 0.32 15.48
N GLN A 26 0.15 0.57 15.25
CA GLN A 26 0.78 0.32 13.96
C GLN A 26 1.53 -0.99 14.00
N THR A 27 1.30 -1.83 13.01
CA THR A 27 2.02 -3.09 12.78
C THR A 27 2.36 -3.25 11.31
N SER A 28 3.18 -4.24 11.00
CA SER A 28 3.57 -4.58 9.62
C SER A 28 3.45 -6.06 9.37
N VAL A 29 3.18 -6.43 8.14
CA VAL A 29 3.04 -7.83 7.70
C VAL A 29 4.24 -8.28 6.84
N PHE A 30 5.45 -7.81 7.18
CA PHE A 30 6.68 -8.24 6.52
C PHE A 30 6.96 -9.71 6.81
N PRO A 31 7.29 -10.52 5.78
CA PRO A 31 7.76 -11.87 6.00
C PRO A 31 9.15 -11.87 6.67
N SER A 32 9.50 -12.98 7.32
CA SER A 32 10.88 -13.19 7.78
C SER A 32 11.79 -13.60 6.60
N TRP A 33 13.09 -13.38 6.73
CA TRP A 33 14.06 -13.85 5.74
C TRP A 33 14.05 -15.38 5.59
N ASP A 34 13.83 -16.11 6.68
CA ASP A 34 13.72 -17.58 6.65
C ASP A 34 12.48 -18.02 5.88
N TRP A 35 11.35 -17.31 6.05
CA TRP A 35 10.15 -17.58 5.27
C TRP A 35 10.40 -17.37 3.77
N LEU A 36 11.05 -16.28 3.40
CA LEU A 36 11.40 -15.98 2.00
C LEU A 36 12.35 -17.04 1.42
N ALA A 37 13.31 -17.51 2.20
CA ALA A 37 14.22 -18.57 1.77
C ALA A 37 13.48 -19.89 1.53
N ALA A 38 12.44 -20.17 2.30
CA ALA A 38 11.58 -21.36 2.13
C ALA A 38 10.58 -21.21 0.97
N HIS A 39 10.28 -19.99 0.53
CA HIS A 39 9.28 -19.68 -0.51
C HIS A 39 9.89 -18.83 -1.65
N PRO A 40 10.87 -19.35 -2.41
CA PRO A 40 11.62 -18.56 -3.38
C PRO A 40 10.77 -18.02 -4.55
N ASP A 41 9.67 -18.68 -4.90
CA ASP A 41 8.76 -18.22 -5.96
C ASP A 41 7.85 -17.07 -5.50
N ASP A 42 7.68 -16.92 -4.20
CA ASP A 42 6.89 -15.86 -3.58
C ASP A 42 7.69 -14.59 -3.30
N GLN A 43 9.02 -14.62 -3.46
CA GLN A 43 9.86 -13.44 -3.23
C GLN A 43 9.57 -12.36 -4.27
N PHE A 44 9.46 -11.13 -3.78
CA PHE A 44 9.36 -9.94 -4.63
C PHE A 44 10.58 -9.82 -5.54
N ARG A 45 10.35 -9.69 -6.86
CA ARG A 45 11.41 -9.82 -7.86
C ARG A 45 11.39 -8.66 -8.84
N TYR A 46 12.58 -8.15 -9.15
CA TYR A 46 12.77 -7.14 -10.19
C TYR A 46 12.83 -7.74 -11.59
N ALA A 47 12.73 -6.86 -12.61
CA ALA A 47 12.74 -7.27 -14.01
C ALA A 47 14.07 -7.89 -14.47
N ASP A 48 15.17 -7.59 -13.79
CA ASP A 48 16.49 -8.18 -14.02
C ASP A 48 16.68 -9.56 -13.35
N GLY A 49 15.64 -10.04 -12.66
CA GLY A 49 15.65 -11.30 -11.93
C GLY A 49 16.16 -11.20 -10.49
N SER A 50 16.71 -10.06 -10.09
CA SER A 50 17.17 -9.86 -8.71
C SER A 50 15.98 -9.77 -7.74
N VAL A 51 16.22 -10.05 -6.46
CA VAL A 51 15.26 -9.92 -5.37
C VAL A 51 15.61 -8.73 -4.48
N GLU A 52 14.63 -8.22 -3.75
CA GLU A 52 14.89 -7.19 -2.73
C GLU A 52 15.67 -7.79 -1.56
N THR A 53 16.71 -7.08 -1.10
CA THR A 53 17.61 -7.54 -0.03
C THR A 53 17.72 -6.58 1.15
N SER A 54 17.19 -5.36 1.03
CA SER A 54 17.23 -4.37 2.11
C SER A 54 16.08 -4.53 3.10
N ILE A 55 14.93 -4.98 2.61
CA ILE A 55 13.75 -5.30 3.41
C ILE A 55 13.15 -6.65 2.95
N PRO A 56 12.60 -7.46 3.86
CA PRO A 56 12.03 -8.74 3.48
C PRO A 56 10.69 -8.54 2.77
N LEU A 57 10.64 -8.77 1.45
CA LEU A 57 9.43 -8.62 0.66
C LEU A 57 9.02 -9.92 -0.03
N ALA A 58 7.81 -10.37 0.25
CA ALA A 58 7.06 -11.27 -0.61
C ALA A 58 6.31 -10.48 -1.69
N SER A 59 6.01 -11.12 -2.80
CA SER A 59 5.03 -10.60 -3.76
C SER A 59 3.68 -10.35 -3.09
N VAL A 60 3.04 -9.24 -3.40
CA VAL A 60 1.67 -8.95 -2.91
C VAL A 60 0.68 -10.00 -3.41
N SER A 61 0.98 -10.62 -4.56
CA SER A 61 0.18 -11.68 -5.16
C SER A 61 0.38 -13.06 -4.50
N SER A 62 1.31 -13.18 -3.54
CA SER A 62 1.51 -14.43 -2.81
C SER A 62 0.32 -14.74 -1.90
N ARG A 63 -0.39 -15.81 -2.24
CA ARG A 63 -1.47 -16.33 -1.38
C ARG A 63 -0.93 -16.96 -0.10
N GLN A 64 0.25 -17.62 -0.18
CA GLN A 64 0.86 -18.25 0.97
C GLN A 64 1.27 -17.21 2.02
N TRP A 65 1.89 -16.09 1.58
CA TRP A 65 2.20 -14.97 2.47
C TRP A 65 0.94 -14.42 3.15
N ARG A 66 -0.14 -14.19 2.39
CA ARG A 66 -1.41 -13.69 2.96
C ARG A 66 -1.94 -14.63 4.04
N VAL A 67 -1.88 -15.96 3.82
CA VAL A 67 -2.33 -16.95 4.80
C VAL A 67 -1.45 -16.95 6.05
N ASP A 68 -0.13 -17.10 5.89
CA ASP A 68 0.79 -17.26 7.01
C ASP A 68 0.89 -15.99 7.86
N TYR A 69 0.97 -14.83 7.22
CA TYR A 69 1.04 -13.54 7.92
C TYR A 69 -0.34 -13.02 8.34
N GLY A 70 -1.39 -13.48 7.71
CA GLY A 70 -2.77 -13.32 8.19
C GLY A 70 -2.98 -14.02 9.53
N GLU A 71 -2.48 -15.23 9.69
CA GLU A 71 -2.57 -15.95 10.99
C GLU A 71 -1.68 -15.30 12.06
N GLN A 72 -0.50 -14.80 11.70
CA GLN A 72 0.32 -14.02 12.64
C GLN A 72 -0.38 -12.74 13.10
N LEU A 73 -1.00 -12.01 12.17
CA LEU A 73 -1.79 -10.83 12.50
C LEU A 73 -2.98 -11.18 13.41
N ARG A 74 -3.68 -12.28 13.13
CA ARG A 74 -4.78 -12.80 13.95
C ARG A 74 -4.33 -13.05 15.40
N ASN A 75 -3.19 -13.71 15.56
CA ASN A 75 -2.61 -13.99 16.87
C ASN A 75 -2.19 -12.68 17.58
N LEU A 76 -1.62 -11.71 16.87
CA LEU A 76 -1.30 -10.40 17.45
C LEU A 76 -2.57 -9.71 17.97
N VAL A 77 -3.64 -9.65 17.17
CA VAL A 77 -4.91 -9.03 17.58
C VAL A 77 -5.47 -9.71 18.83
N ARG A 78 -5.48 -11.05 18.88
CA ARG A 78 -5.94 -11.82 20.06
C ARG A 78 -5.09 -11.53 21.30
N ASN A 79 -3.78 -11.43 21.15
CA ASN A 79 -2.87 -11.11 22.24
C ASN A 79 -3.15 -9.69 22.78
N ILE A 80 -3.37 -8.70 21.91
CA ILE A 80 -3.74 -7.36 22.32
C ILE A 80 -5.10 -7.37 23.06
N LEU A 81 -6.10 -8.05 22.52
CA LEU A 81 -7.43 -8.12 23.12
C LEU A 81 -7.42 -8.78 24.51
N SER A 82 -6.49 -9.71 24.76
CA SER A 82 -6.32 -10.36 26.07
C SER A 82 -5.46 -9.58 27.06
N HIS A 83 -4.77 -8.53 26.58
CA HIS A 83 -3.92 -7.69 27.45
C HIS A 83 -4.77 -6.79 28.36
N SER A 84 -4.26 -6.47 29.56
CA SER A 84 -4.94 -5.64 30.56
C SER A 84 -5.39 -4.27 30.05
N ASN A 85 -4.65 -3.68 29.11
CA ASN A 85 -4.93 -2.41 28.46
C ASN A 85 -5.43 -2.57 26.99
N GLY A 86 -5.81 -3.78 26.59
CA GLY A 86 -6.28 -4.06 25.23
C GLY A 86 -7.59 -3.37 24.85
N ASP A 87 -8.46 -3.10 25.84
CA ASP A 87 -9.71 -2.35 25.67
C ASP A 87 -9.50 -0.87 25.28
N ARG A 88 -8.26 -0.38 25.44
CA ARG A 88 -7.87 0.98 25.07
C ARG A 88 -7.43 1.11 23.61
N VAL A 89 -7.22 -0.02 22.91
CA VAL A 89 -6.92 -0.02 21.49
C VAL A 89 -8.21 0.23 20.71
N VAL A 90 -8.20 1.25 19.88
CA VAL A 90 -9.36 1.70 19.09
C VAL A 90 -9.20 1.45 17.59
N GLY A 91 -8.02 1.04 17.14
CA GLY A 91 -7.79 0.76 15.74
C GLY A 91 -6.38 0.27 15.45
N MET A 92 -6.18 -0.21 14.22
CA MET A 92 -4.91 -0.75 13.75
C MET A 92 -4.56 -0.23 12.36
N LEU A 93 -3.35 0.31 12.23
CA LEU A 93 -2.70 0.61 10.98
C LEU A 93 -1.84 -0.58 10.58
N ILE A 94 -2.09 -1.13 9.39
CA ILE A 94 -1.36 -2.28 8.87
C ILE A 94 -0.45 -1.80 7.73
N GLY A 95 0.86 -1.87 7.95
CA GLY A 95 1.87 -1.47 7.00
C GLY A 95 2.46 -2.64 6.22
N TYR A 96 2.87 -2.37 4.98
CA TYR A 96 3.65 -3.28 4.16
C TYR A 96 4.41 -2.51 3.07
N MET A 97 5.42 -3.13 2.48
CA MET A 97 6.26 -2.55 1.42
C MET A 97 7.05 -1.32 1.89
N THR A 98 7.38 -0.41 0.98
CA THR A 98 8.19 0.77 1.29
C THR A 98 7.57 1.59 2.41
N SER A 99 8.33 1.80 3.48
CA SER A 99 7.91 2.61 4.64
C SER A 99 6.58 2.20 5.28
N GLY A 100 6.04 1.02 4.95
CA GLY A 100 4.71 0.59 5.36
C GLY A 100 3.57 1.16 4.53
N GLU A 101 3.87 1.80 3.41
CA GLU A 101 2.94 2.62 2.62
C GLU A 101 2.35 1.93 1.39
N TRP A 102 2.51 0.63 1.25
CA TRP A 102 1.86 -0.20 0.23
C TRP A 102 2.15 0.18 -1.22
N PHE A 103 3.30 0.73 -1.53
CA PHE A 103 3.72 0.95 -2.92
C PHE A 103 4.98 0.16 -3.28
N TYR A 104 5.09 -0.18 -4.56
CA TYR A 104 6.14 -1.05 -5.05
C TYR A 104 7.53 -0.43 -4.91
N TRP A 105 8.48 -1.22 -4.40
CA TRP A 105 9.85 -0.80 -4.14
C TRP A 105 10.68 -0.66 -5.42
N GLY A 106 11.85 -0.02 -5.32
CA GLY A 106 12.84 0.08 -6.39
C GLY A 106 12.52 1.12 -7.46
N THR A 107 11.45 1.86 -7.32
CA THR A 107 10.99 2.84 -8.29
C THR A 107 11.98 3.96 -8.53
N ASN A 108 12.55 4.51 -7.45
CA ASN A 108 13.55 5.59 -7.55
C ASN A 108 14.84 5.14 -8.22
N GLU A 109 15.11 3.84 -8.23
CA GLU A 109 16.28 3.24 -8.87
C GLU A 109 15.99 2.74 -10.29
N ARG A 110 14.80 3.02 -10.85
CA ARG A 110 14.30 2.47 -12.10
C ARG A 110 14.29 0.94 -12.15
N LYS A 111 14.14 0.30 -11.01
CA LYS A 111 13.96 -1.14 -10.92
C LYS A 111 12.49 -1.48 -11.02
N TYR A 112 12.08 -1.98 -12.16
CA TYR A 112 10.69 -2.40 -12.38
C TYR A 112 10.38 -3.69 -11.62
N SER A 113 9.21 -3.74 -11.01
CA SER A 113 8.68 -4.86 -10.22
C SER A 113 7.18 -5.03 -10.50
N ASP A 114 6.50 -6.08 -10.11
CA ASP A 114 6.98 -7.33 -9.55
C ASP A 114 6.99 -8.42 -10.64
N TYR A 115 8.10 -9.13 -10.80
CA TYR A 115 8.28 -10.18 -11.83
C TYR A 115 8.43 -11.56 -11.19
N SER A 116 7.94 -11.74 -9.96
CA SER A 116 7.93 -13.05 -9.30
C SER A 116 7.03 -14.06 -10.03
N PRO A 117 7.31 -15.36 -9.94
CA PRO A 117 6.48 -16.40 -10.54
C PRO A 117 5.01 -16.33 -10.10
N VAL A 118 4.76 -16.08 -8.82
CA VAL A 118 3.38 -15.96 -8.29
C VAL A 118 2.66 -14.73 -8.85
N ASN A 119 3.37 -13.61 -9.06
CA ASN A 119 2.79 -12.41 -9.64
C ASN A 119 2.45 -12.59 -11.12
N VAL A 120 3.30 -13.28 -11.88
CA VAL A 120 3.01 -13.66 -13.27
C VAL A 120 1.77 -14.54 -13.35
N ALA A 121 1.66 -15.55 -12.48
CA ALA A 121 0.51 -16.44 -12.43
C ALA A 121 -0.79 -15.69 -12.06
N ALA A 122 -0.73 -14.79 -11.07
CA ALA A 122 -1.86 -13.97 -10.66
C ALA A 122 -2.29 -13.01 -11.78
N PHE A 123 -1.34 -12.39 -12.49
CA PHE A 123 -1.66 -11.53 -13.64
C PHE A 123 -2.37 -12.29 -14.75
N ARG A 124 -1.95 -13.50 -15.07
CA ARG A 124 -2.64 -14.36 -16.05
C ARG A 124 -4.08 -14.70 -15.62
N ALA A 125 -4.28 -15.00 -14.36
CA ALA A 125 -5.61 -15.23 -13.80
C ALA A 125 -6.51 -13.98 -13.89
N TRP A 126 -5.95 -12.80 -13.58
CA TRP A 126 -6.65 -11.52 -13.72
C TRP A 126 -7.02 -11.23 -15.18
N LEU A 127 -6.11 -11.49 -16.13
CA LEU A 127 -6.38 -11.36 -17.57
C LEU A 127 -7.47 -12.32 -18.04
N ALA A 128 -7.45 -13.57 -17.57
CA ALA A 128 -8.47 -14.56 -17.89
C ALA A 128 -9.86 -14.12 -17.40
N HIS A 129 -9.93 -13.52 -16.22
CA HIS A 129 -11.18 -12.94 -15.72
C HIS A 129 -11.63 -11.74 -16.56
N LYS A 130 -10.71 -10.87 -16.96
CA LYS A 130 -11.01 -9.65 -17.71
C LYS A 130 -11.43 -9.92 -19.15
N TYR A 131 -10.70 -10.78 -19.88
CA TYR A 131 -10.85 -10.97 -21.31
C TYR A 131 -11.61 -12.24 -21.69
N SER A 132 -11.59 -13.25 -20.84
CA SER A 132 -12.26 -14.54 -21.00
C SER A 132 -11.80 -15.39 -22.20
N THR A 133 -11.20 -14.81 -23.25
CA THR A 133 -10.72 -15.51 -24.44
C THR A 133 -9.38 -14.96 -24.94
N ASP A 134 -8.57 -15.82 -25.57
CA ASP A 134 -7.32 -15.41 -26.21
C ASP A 134 -7.56 -14.35 -27.29
N ALA A 135 -8.60 -14.51 -28.09
CA ALA A 135 -8.93 -13.57 -29.18
C ALA A 135 -9.23 -12.15 -28.64
N ALA A 136 -9.91 -12.02 -27.49
CA ALA A 136 -10.17 -10.73 -26.88
C ALA A 136 -8.89 -10.09 -26.33
N LEU A 137 -7.99 -10.88 -25.72
CA LEU A 137 -6.68 -10.45 -25.29
C LEU A 137 -5.80 -9.97 -26.44
N GLN A 138 -5.72 -10.79 -27.51
CA GLN A 138 -4.96 -10.49 -28.73
C GLN A 138 -5.41 -9.16 -29.38
N ALA A 139 -6.71 -8.97 -29.50
CA ALA A 139 -7.27 -7.74 -30.03
C ALA A 139 -6.95 -6.52 -29.15
N ALA A 140 -7.05 -6.66 -27.83
CA ALA A 140 -6.78 -5.57 -26.90
C ALA A 140 -5.31 -5.16 -26.82
N TRP A 141 -4.38 -6.14 -26.90
CA TRP A 141 -2.95 -5.88 -26.83
C TRP A 141 -2.29 -5.65 -28.19
N HIS A 142 -3.03 -5.83 -29.28
CA HIS A 142 -2.49 -5.81 -30.64
C HIS A 142 -1.36 -6.83 -30.82
N GLU A 143 -1.45 -7.97 -30.14
CA GLU A 143 -0.43 -9.04 -30.13
C GLU A 143 -1.07 -10.38 -30.55
N PRO A 144 -1.04 -10.73 -31.85
CA PRO A 144 -1.77 -11.90 -32.36
C PRO A 144 -1.32 -13.26 -31.82
N SER A 145 -0.11 -13.33 -31.25
CA SER A 145 0.47 -14.58 -30.73
C SER A 145 0.24 -14.79 -29.23
N VAL A 146 -0.24 -13.78 -28.50
CA VAL A 146 -0.46 -13.90 -27.05
C VAL A 146 -1.65 -14.79 -26.75
N THR A 147 -1.52 -15.59 -25.69
CA THR A 147 -2.65 -16.35 -25.12
C THR A 147 -2.75 -16.07 -23.63
N LEU A 148 -3.91 -16.27 -23.04
CA LEU A 148 -4.11 -16.09 -21.59
C LEU A 148 -3.09 -16.88 -20.75
N PRO A 149 -2.78 -18.17 -21.05
CA PRO A 149 -1.79 -18.92 -20.28
C PRO A 149 -0.35 -18.47 -20.50
N THR A 150 -0.01 -17.82 -21.61
CA THR A 150 1.36 -17.43 -21.98
C THR A 150 1.66 -15.95 -21.81
N ALA A 151 0.65 -15.14 -21.49
CA ALA A 151 0.79 -13.71 -21.30
C ALA A 151 1.91 -13.40 -20.28
N GLN A 152 2.72 -12.40 -20.60
CA GLN A 152 3.84 -11.97 -19.78
C GLN A 152 3.57 -10.56 -19.22
N ILE A 153 4.16 -10.30 -18.07
CA ILE A 153 4.26 -8.94 -17.52
C ILE A 153 5.00 -8.05 -18.53
N PRO A 154 4.53 -6.80 -18.77
CA PRO A 154 5.22 -5.90 -19.69
C PRO A 154 6.68 -5.69 -19.27
N THR A 155 7.58 -5.71 -20.25
CA THR A 155 9.00 -5.43 -20.06
C THR A 155 9.22 -3.99 -19.57
N PRO A 156 10.39 -3.65 -18.99
CA PRO A 156 10.71 -2.27 -18.65
C PRO A 156 10.54 -1.30 -19.83
N ALA A 157 10.95 -1.70 -21.03
CA ALA A 157 10.79 -0.86 -22.23
C ALA A 157 9.32 -0.62 -22.59
N GLU A 158 8.45 -1.62 -22.48
CA GLU A 158 7.00 -1.46 -22.68
C GLU A 158 6.38 -0.59 -21.57
N ARG A 159 6.89 -0.66 -20.35
CA ARG A 159 6.42 0.15 -19.22
C ARG A 159 6.87 1.61 -19.33
N ASP A 160 7.97 1.91 -20.01
CA ASP A 160 8.44 3.27 -20.29
C ASP A 160 7.78 3.87 -21.53
N ALA A 161 7.30 3.06 -22.46
CA ALA A 161 6.70 3.53 -23.70
C ALA A 161 5.32 4.17 -23.47
N THR A 162 5.06 5.21 -24.24
CA THR A 162 3.75 5.89 -24.33
C THR A 162 3.46 6.28 -25.76
N HIS A 163 2.17 6.25 -26.18
CA HIS A 163 1.75 6.55 -27.54
C HIS A 163 0.86 7.81 -27.65
N ALA A 164 0.61 8.49 -26.53
CA ALA A 164 -0.18 9.73 -26.48
C ALA A 164 0.53 10.77 -25.61
N PHE A 165 1.64 11.31 -26.10
CA PHE A 165 2.56 12.18 -25.33
C PHE A 165 3.05 11.45 -24.08
N ASP A 166 2.81 11.99 -22.88
CA ASP A 166 3.15 11.33 -21.61
C ASP A 166 2.05 10.35 -21.12
N LEU A 167 1.00 10.13 -21.90
CA LEU A 167 -0.12 9.26 -21.56
C LEU A 167 -0.05 7.96 -22.36
N ARG A 168 -0.68 6.93 -21.82
CA ARG A 168 -0.88 5.66 -22.53
C ARG A 168 -2.19 5.68 -23.30
N ASP A 169 -2.14 5.21 -24.54
CA ASP A 169 -3.30 5.08 -25.40
C ASP A 169 -3.87 3.64 -25.33
N PRO A 170 -5.07 3.46 -24.75
CA PRO A 170 -5.68 2.13 -24.63
C PRO A 170 -6.08 1.50 -25.98
N SER A 171 -6.04 2.26 -27.08
CA SER A 171 -6.28 1.74 -28.43
C SER A 171 -5.04 1.20 -29.12
N THR A 172 -3.92 1.16 -28.43
CA THR A 172 -2.61 0.66 -28.92
C THR A 172 -2.08 -0.47 -28.04
N SER A 173 -0.84 -0.92 -28.30
CA SER A 173 -0.13 -1.89 -27.45
C SER A 173 0.10 -1.39 -26.01
N ASP A 174 -0.11 -0.11 -25.72
CA ASP A 174 -0.08 0.42 -24.35
C ASP A 174 -1.10 -0.26 -23.44
N GLN A 175 -2.17 -0.86 -24.02
CA GLN A 175 -3.18 -1.56 -23.25
C GLN A 175 -2.59 -2.68 -22.37
N LYS A 176 -1.54 -3.37 -22.81
CA LYS A 176 -0.82 -4.37 -22.03
C LYS A 176 -0.26 -3.77 -20.73
N THR A 177 0.37 -2.61 -20.82
CA THR A 177 0.91 -1.88 -19.66
C THR A 177 -0.20 -1.32 -18.77
N ILE A 178 -1.27 -0.79 -19.36
CA ILE A 178 -2.45 -0.32 -18.62
C ILE A 178 -3.06 -1.46 -17.80
N ASP A 179 -3.16 -2.65 -18.39
CA ASP A 179 -3.69 -3.84 -17.71
C ASP A 179 -2.82 -4.24 -16.52
N TYR A 180 -1.52 -4.23 -16.70
CA TYR A 180 -0.60 -4.58 -15.63
C TYR A 180 -0.68 -3.58 -14.46
N TYR A 181 -0.74 -2.28 -14.71
CA TYR A 181 -0.90 -1.29 -13.64
C TYR A 181 -2.25 -1.39 -12.92
N ARG A 182 -3.32 -1.72 -13.65
CA ARG A 182 -4.61 -2.00 -13.02
C ARG A 182 -4.56 -3.23 -12.14
N PHE A 183 -3.94 -4.29 -12.63
CA PHE A 183 -3.72 -5.51 -11.87
C PHE A 183 -2.88 -5.24 -10.61
N MET A 184 -1.73 -4.56 -10.73
CA MET A 184 -0.90 -4.20 -9.58
C MET A 184 -1.69 -3.43 -8.51
N ALA A 185 -2.52 -2.48 -8.94
CA ALA A 185 -3.34 -1.70 -8.03
C ALA A 185 -4.45 -2.53 -7.38
N ASP A 186 -5.05 -3.47 -8.11
CA ASP A 186 -6.06 -4.39 -7.58
C ASP A 186 -5.44 -5.34 -6.54
N GLU A 187 -4.26 -5.91 -6.81
CA GLU A 187 -3.55 -6.82 -5.89
C GLU A 187 -3.19 -6.15 -4.56
N ILE A 188 -2.77 -4.88 -4.59
CA ILE A 188 -2.51 -4.11 -3.35
C ILE A 188 -3.79 -4.03 -2.51
N ILE A 189 -4.90 -3.65 -3.12
CA ILE A 189 -6.16 -3.50 -2.39
C ILE A 189 -6.68 -4.85 -1.89
N ASP A 190 -6.59 -5.90 -2.70
CA ASP A 190 -6.98 -7.26 -2.28
C ASP A 190 -6.17 -7.74 -1.07
N ALA A 191 -4.86 -7.46 -1.04
CA ALA A 191 -4.03 -7.76 0.11
C ALA A 191 -4.42 -6.93 1.34
N GLN A 192 -4.64 -5.62 1.16
CA GLN A 192 -5.10 -4.74 2.23
C GLN A 192 -6.46 -5.20 2.80
N GLU A 193 -7.42 -5.54 1.93
CA GLU A 193 -8.74 -6.03 2.32
C GLU A 193 -8.61 -7.31 3.14
N HIS A 194 -7.81 -8.27 2.69
CA HIS A 194 -7.56 -9.51 3.40
C HIS A 194 -7.10 -9.28 4.85
N PHE A 195 -6.10 -8.42 5.07
CA PHE A 195 -5.59 -8.16 6.42
C PHE A 195 -6.57 -7.33 7.27
N ARG A 196 -7.31 -6.40 6.67
CA ARG A 196 -8.35 -5.65 7.39
C ARG A 196 -9.49 -6.54 7.85
N GLU A 197 -9.93 -7.47 6.99
CA GLU A 197 -10.98 -8.43 7.34
C GLU A 197 -10.61 -9.24 8.57
N ILE A 198 -9.36 -9.70 8.67
CA ILE A 198 -8.87 -10.41 9.86
C ILE A 198 -9.02 -9.56 11.13
N VAL A 199 -8.61 -8.29 11.09
CA VAL A 199 -8.76 -7.38 12.24
C VAL A 199 -10.23 -7.19 12.60
N ARG A 200 -11.10 -7.00 11.61
CA ARG A 200 -12.54 -6.81 11.82
C ARG A 200 -13.21 -8.05 12.38
N GLU A 201 -12.85 -9.23 11.89
CA GLU A 201 -13.34 -10.51 12.42
C GLU A 201 -12.98 -10.67 13.89
N GLU A 202 -11.70 -10.56 14.24
CA GLU A 202 -11.22 -10.77 15.62
C GLU A 202 -11.74 -9.73 16.61
N THR A 203 -12.01 -8.52 16.15
CA THR A 203 -12.50 -7.43 16.99
C THR A 203 -14.02 -7.25 16.94
N ALA A 204 -14.74 -8.06 16.16
CA ALA A 204 -16.15 -7.87 15.85
C ALA A 204 -16.47 -6.45 15.35
N GLY A 205 -15.57 -5.89 14.52
CA GLY A 205 -15.70 -4.56 13.96
C GLY A 205 -15.51 -3.39 14.92
N ARG A 206 -15.01 -3.64 16.13
CA ARG A 206 -14.82 -2.59 17.14
C ARG A 206 -13.61 -1.69 16.90
N TRP A 207 -12.59 -2.20 16.19
CA TRP A 207 -11.42 -1.42 15.88
C TRP A 207 -11.52 -0.78 14.50
N LEU A 208 -11.05 0.45 14.38
CA LEU A 208 -10.84 1.13 13.11
C LEU A 208 -9.69 0.45 12.36
N THR A 209 -9.86 0.28 11.08
CA THR A 209 -8.81 -0.24 10.19
C THR A 209 -8.30 0.84 9.27
N LEU A 210 -6.98 0.94 9.16
CA LEU A 210 -6.36 1.99 8.37
C LEU A 210 -5.07 1.53 7.67
N HIS A 211 -4.73 2.28 6.61
CA HIS A 211 -3.48 2.16 5.87
C HIS A 211 -2.95 3.54 5.51
N TYR A 212 -1.63 3.64 5.37
CA TYR A 212 -1.01 4.69 4.58
C TYR A 212 -1.32 4.41 3.11
N PHE A 213 -2.21 5.20 2.50
CA PHE A 213 -2.69 4.87 1.17
C PHE A 213 -3.38 6.05 0.45
N GLY A 214 -3.41 5.96 -0.89
CA GLY A 214 -4.12 6.92 -1.72
C GLY A 214 -3.28 8.13 -2.14
N TYR A 215 -1.96 8.00 -2.23
CA TYR A 215 -1.00 9.06 -2.58
C TYR A 215 -1.05 9.44 -4.07
N GLY A 216 -2.24 9.65 -4.61
CA GLY A 216 -2.44 9.88 -6.03
C GLY A 216 -1.74 11.13 -6.56
N TYR A 217 -1.65 12.20 -5.78
CA TYR A 217 -1.01 13.45 -6.22
C TYR A 217 0.51 13.36 -6.19
N GLU A 218 1.09 12.91 -5.10
CA GLU A 218 2.54 12.82 -4.96
C GLU A 218 3.13 11.83 -5.96
N LEU A 219 2.52 10.65 -6.05
CA LEU A 219 3.03 9.59 -6.92
C LEU A 219 2.80 9.88 -8.42
N SER A 220 1.88 10.75 -8.77
CA SER A 220 1.67 11.16 -10.15
C SER A 220 2.72 12.15 -10.66
N ASP A 221 3.39 12.87 -9.77
CA ASP A 221 4.38 13.90 -10.09
C ASP A 221 5.84 13.40 -10.03
N TYR A 222 6.07 12.16 -9.64
CA TYR A 222 7.42 11.61 -9.53
C TYR A 222 8.01 11.26 -10.91
N PRO A 223 9.32 11.52 -11.16
CA PRO A 223 9.94 11.36 -12.48
C PRO A 223 9.93 9.91 -13.00
N PHE A 224 9.63 8.93 -12.18
CA PHE A 224 9.54 7.50 -12.56
C PHE A 224 8.18 6.90 -12.27
N ARG A 225 7.15 7.59 -12.66
CA ARG A 225 5.71 7.33 -12.43
C ARG A 225 5.27 5.89 -12.72
N ALA A 226 6.02 5.21 -13.56
CA ALA A 226 5.64 3.91 -14.10
C ALA A 226 5.53 2.79 -13.03
N ASN A 227 6.13 2.94 -11.86
CA ASN A 227 6.16 1.89 -10.84
C ASN A 227 5.25 2.11 -9.63
N TYR A 228 4.65 3.30 -9.46
CA TYR A 228 3.82 3.60 -8.29
C TYR A 228 2.35 3.18 -8.43
N GLY A 229 2.07 2.23 -9.33
CA GLY A 229 0.72 1.83 -9.69
C GLY A 229 -0.18 1.39 -8.54
N GLY A 230 0.39 0.89 -7.44
CA GLY A 230 -0.35 0.32 -6.33
C GLY A 230 -1.43 1.21 -5.74
N HIS A 231 -1.19 2.52 -5.64
CA HIS A 231 -2.14 3.46 -5.06
C HIS A 231 -3.24 3.94 -6.02
N MET A 232 -3.12 3.71 -7.32
CA MET A 232 -4.02 4.32 -8.32
C MET A 232 -5.45 3.77 -8.34
N ALA A 233 -5.70 2.64 -7.69
CA ALA A 233 -7.05 2.08 -7.61
C ALA A 233 -7.86 2.61 -6.41
N TYR A 234 -7.30 3.45 -5.55
CA TYR A 234 -7.96 3.89 -4.32
C TYR A 234 -9.35 4.50 -4.56
N ALA A 235 -9.49 5.37 -5.57
CA ALA A 235 -10.75 6.01 -5.87
C ALA A 235 -11.81 5.01 -6.38
N ARG A 236 -11.38 3.94 -7.04
CA ARG A 236 -12.29 2.93 -7.59
C ARG A 236 -12.71 1.89 -6.57
N ARG A 237 -11.83 1.54 -5.63
CA ARG A 237 -12.00 0.38 -4.76
C ARG A 237 -12.01 0.70 -3.27
N SER A 238 -11.32 1.75 -2.84
CA SER A 238 -11.19 2.07 -1.42
C SER A 238 -12.26 3.04 -0.94
N PHE A 239 -12.73 3.98 -1.80
CA PHE A 239 -13.85 4.83 -1.45
C PHE A 239 -15.12 4.00 -1.24
N GLY A 240 -15.71 4.13 -0.05
CA GLY A 240 -16.90 3.37 0.33
C GLY A 240 -16.64 1.89 0.65
N SER A 241 -15.39 1.44 0.71
CA SER A 241 -15.06 0.08 1.14
C SER A 241 -15.56 -0.16 2.58
N PRO A 242 -16.32 -1.24 2.82
CA PRO A 242 -16.87 -1.52 4.15
C PRO A 242 -15.79 -1.97 5.16
N THR A 243 -14.60 -2.30 4.68
CA THR A 243 -13.49 -2.74 5.52
C THR A 243 -12.47 -1.65 5.82
N LEU A 244 -12.52 -0.50 5.15
CA LEU A 244 -11.60 0.62 5.34
C LEU A 244 -12.31 1.78 6.04
N ASP A 245 -11.95 2.04 7.28
CA ASP A 245 -12.52 3.13 8.07
C ASP A 245 -11.75 4.45 7.87
N MET A 246 -10.43 4.36 7.62
CA MET A 246 -9.56 5.52 7.55
C MET A 246 -8.39 5.31 6.59
N ALA A 247 -8.11 6.30 5.77
CA ALA A 247 -6.82 6.43 5.09
C ALA A 247 -5.92 7.39 5.86
N ALA A 248 -4.61 7.15 5.80
CA ALA A 248 -3.61 8.01 6.40
C ALA A 248 -2.55 8.40 5.37
N GLY A 249 -1.92 9.54 5.56
CA GLY A 249 -0.79 9.96 4.74
C GLY A 249 -0.16 11.26 5.22
N PRO A 250 1.14 11.45 4.93
CA PRO A 250 1.83 12.68 5.29
C PRO A 250 1.46 13.86 4.39
N TYR A 251 1.94 15.03 4.74
CA TYR A 251 2.02 16.15 3.83
C TYR A 251 3.07 15.86 2.75
N SER A 252 2.89 16.47 1.57
CA SER A 252 3.87 16.37 0.49
C SER A 252 5.28 16.74 0.95
N TYR A 253 6.23 15.88 0.64
CA TYR A 253 7.64 16.09 0.99
C TYR A 253 8.24 17.33 0.31
N TYR A 254 7.69 17.76 -0.81
CA TYR A 254 8.15 18.94 -1.55
C TYR A 254 7.75 20.26 -0.91
N TRP A 255 6.64 20.32 -0.18
CA TRP A 255 6.00 21.55 0.24
C TRP A 255 5.84 21.67 1.76
N ARG A 256 6.67 20.97 2.54
CA ARG A 256 6.55 20.98 4.00
C ARG A 256 7.52 21.90 4.74
N GLY A 257 8.42 22.61 4.03
CA GLY A 257 9.32 23.60 4.61
C GLY A 257 8.61 24.81 5.23
N PRO A 258 9.30 25.62 6.08
CA PRO A 258 8.76 26.88 6.60
C PRO A 258 8.35 27.81 5.47
N GLY A 259 7.15 28.40 5.57
CA GLY A 259 6.61 29.32 4.56
C GLY A 259 6.08 28.65 3.28
N GLN A 260 6.21 27.34 3.15
CA GLN A 260 5.65 26.59 2.03
C GLN A 260 4.15 26.33 2.24
N PRO A 261 3.34 26.25 1.15
CA PRO A 261 1.89 26.09 1.27
C PRO A 261 1.49 24.75 1.89
N GLY A 262 2.35 23.71 1.75
CA GLY A 262 2.05 22.32 2.08
C GLY A 262 0.84 21.80 1.33
N THR A 263 0.97 20.64 0.77
CA THR A 263 -0.11 19.93 0.08
C THR A 263 -0.26 18.54 0.68
N SER A 264 -1.40 17.92 0.52
CA SER A 264 -1.60 16.53 0.88
C SER A 264 -1.12 15.61 -0.23
N HIS A 265 -0.64 14.41 0.12
CA HIS A 265 -0.35 13.34 -0.84
C HIS A 265 -1.62 12.80 -1.53
N THR A 266 -2.78 12.99 -0.92
CA THR A 266 -4.04 12.41 -1.36
C THR A 266 -5.18 13.43 -1.39
N THR A 267 -6.29 13.01 -1.99
CA THR A 267 -7.56 13.75 -2.04
C THR A 267 -8.30 13.66 -0.70
N GLN A 268 -7.73 14.21 0.36
CA GLN A 268 -8.22 14.05 1.74
C GLN A 268 -9.72 14.34 1.92
N HIS A 269 -10.23 15.38 1.26
CA HIS A 269 -11.65 15.73 1.36
C HIS A 269 -12.57 14.73 0.64
N SER A 270 -12.05 13.99 -0.34
CA SER A 270 -12.84 12.97 -1.03
C SER A 270 -13.19 11.80 -0.13
N TRP A 271 -12.34 11.44 0.84
CA TRP A 271 -12.63 10.38 1.80
C TRP A 271 -13.88 10.69 2.64
N ALA A 272 -14.05 11.94 3.06
CA ALA A 272 -15.22 12.37 3.82
C ALA A 272 -16.54 12.23 3.05
N LEU A 273 -16.53 12.37 1.71
CA LEU A 273 -17.72 12.15 0.87
C LEU A 273 -18.24 10.72 0.91
N TYR A 274 -17.37 9.77 1.27
CA TYR A 274 -17.68 8.34 1.41
C TYR A 274 -17.82 7.90 2.87
N ASN A 275 -17.96 8.87 3.80
CA ASN A 275 -18.05 8.62 5.23
C ASN A 275 -16.85 7.86 5.81
N GLN A 276 -15.66 8.11 5.24
CA GLN A 276 -14.39 7.57 5.68
C GLN A 276 -13.53 8.67 6.27
N LEU A 277 -12.76 8.34 7.30
CA LEU A 277 -11.86 9.27 7.95
C LEU A 277 -10.56 9.41 7.13
N TYR A 278 -9.92 10.56 7.28
CA TYR A 278 -8.57 10.76 6.80
C TYR A 278 -7.70 11.30 7.93
N TRP A 279 -6.55 10.64 8.15
CA TRP A 279 -5.59 11.06 9.14
C TRP A 279 -4.36 11.69 8.47
N HIS A 280 -4.10 12.92 8.81
CA HIS A 280 -2.85 13.57 8.46
C HIS A 280 -1.76 13.10 9.41
N GLU A 281 -0.73 12.46 8.86
CA GLU A 281 0.50 12.22 9.56
C GLU A 281 1.32 13.51 9.58
N ASP A 282 1.69 13.97 10.77
CA ASP A 282 2.58 15.13 10.93
C ASP A 282 4.04 14.66 10.93
N ASP A 283 4.49 14.15 9.78
CA ASP A 283 5.88 13.74 9.56
C ASP A 283 6.75 14.95 9.20
N THR A 284 6.96 15.81 10.16
CA THR A 284 7.89 16.94 10.02
C THR A 284 9.21 16.60 10.67
N ARG A 285 10.31 16.77 9.93
CA ARG A 285 11.68 16.51 10.40
C ARG A 285 12.51 17.81 10.40
N PRO A 286 12.23 18.77 11.30
CA PRO A 286 13.02 19.98 11.37
C PRO A 286 14.38 19.67 11.99
N THR A 287 15.42 20.20 11.38
CA THR A 287 16.78 20.08 11.91
C THR A 287 17.09 21.09 12.98
N GLU A 288 16.26 22.14 13.11
CA GLU A 288 16.46 23.24 14.03
C GLU A 288 15.16 23.56 14.80
N LEU A 289 15.29 23.88 16.10
CA LEU A 289 14.17 24.16 16.98
C LEU A 289 13.22 25.29 16.49
N PRO A 290 13.71 26.42 15.96
CA PRO A 290 12.83 27.45 15.41
C PRO A 290 11.96 26.96 14.24
N THR A 291 12.53 26.12 13.38
CA THR A 291 11.83 25.46 12.28
C THR A 291 10.78 24.50 12.80
N LEU A 292 11.09 23.71 13.82
CA LEU A 292 10.15 22.82 14.50
C LEU A 292 8.93 23.57 15.01
N ILE A 293 9.12 24.68 15.72
CA ILE A 293 8.03 25.50 16.27
C ILE A 293 7.15 26.07 15.16
N GLN A 294 7.76 26.57 14.08
CA GLN A 294 7.02 27.11 12.94
C GLN A 294 6.20 26.04 12.23
N LEU A 295 6.77 24.87 12.02
CA LEU A 295 6.09 23.74 11.39
C LEU A 295 4.94 23.22 12.25
N ALA A 296 5.15 23.05 13.55
CA ALA A 296 4.12 22.64 14.50
C ALA A 296 2.94 23.62 14.52
N ARG A 297 3.22 24.95 14.54
CA ARG A 297 2.19 25.99 14.48
C ARG A 297 1.41 25.94 13.16
N ARG A 298 2.11 25.78 12.03
CA ARG A 298 1.49 25.65 10.72
C ARG A 298 0.57 24.43 10.65
N ASN A 299 1.04 23.30 11.12
CA ASN A 299 0.28 22.04 11.03
C ASN A 299 -0.93 22.10 11.96
N ALA A 300 -0.81 22.61 13.18
CA ALA A 300 -1.95 22.85 14.06
C ALA A 300 -3.00 23.78 13.41
N ALA A 301 -2.59 24.82 12.70
CA ALA A 301 -3.51 25.74 12.02
C ALA A 301 -4.23 25.12 10.80
N ARG A 302 -3.76 23.96 10.29
CA ARG A 302 -4.39 23.24 9.16
C ARG A 302 -5.36 22.16 9.59
N GLN A 303 -5.28 21.73 10.84
CA GLN A 303 -6.17 20.74 11.43
C GLN A 303 -7.47 21.34 11.98
N LEU A 304 -7.56 22.68 12.03
CA LEU A 304 -8.74 23.45 12.38
C LEU A 304 -9.53 23.84 11.14
#